data_226d67980d740579cea1999eb2d5f307
#
_entry.id   226d67980d740579cea1999eb2d5f307
#
_cell.length_a   1.000
_cell.length_b   1.000
_cell.length_c   1.000
_cell.angle_alpha   90.00
_cell.angle_beta   90.00
_cell.angle_gamma   90.00
#
_symmetry.space_group_name_H-M   'P 1'
#
loop_
_entity.id
_entity.type
_entity.pdbx_description
1 polymer ?
#
loop_
_entity_poly.entity_id
_entity_poly.type
_entity_poly.pdbx_seq_one_letter_code
_entity_poly.pdbx_strand_id
1 'polypeptide(L)'
;MPIGETQSLAIKLDNTGHRFLPGQKIRIALSTAYWPFVWPAVNNPTLTLAEKPACLSLPMLVNLEEKDVQPNPPVAPPMSAITQKRKPNSNRDVEYDFNENKVKLKIKDDLGKLLYHKHNLVTSAIKHEYYEISNNAPLSSMAQISWSFEYSRDNWMTRTITETIMTSDEKYYYLKAKVRAYELSLIHISEPTRRLV
;
A
#
# COMPACT_ATOMS: atom_id res chain seq x y z
N MET A 1 -12.58 12.73 -17.46
CA MET A 1 -14.00 13.06 -17.75
C MET A 1 -14.09 14.54 -18.04
N PRO A 2 -14.76 14.98 -19.11
CA PRO A 2 -15.02 16.39 -19.36
C PRO A 2 -15.86 16.99 -18.23
N ILE A 3 -15.56 18.24 -17.87
CA ILE A 3 -16.30 18.96 -16.82
C ILE A 3 -17.65 19.39 -17.36
N GLY A 4 -18.72 19.17 -16.61
CA GLY A 4 -20.08 19.55 -16.95
C GLY A 4 -20.81 18.59 -17.90
N GLU A 5 -20.18 17.50 -18.31
CA GLU A 5 -20.80 16.47 -19.15
C GLU A 5 -21.23 15.25 -18.34
N THR A 6 -22.45 14.78 -18.58
CA THR A 6 -22.90 13.49 -17.99
C THR A 6 -22.37 12.33 -18.81
N GLN A 7 -21.65 11.43 -18.16
CA GLN A 7 -21.12 10.22 -18.78
C GLN A 7 -21.62 8.97 -18.09
N SER A 8 -21.82 7.89 -18.87
CA SER A 8 -22.11 6.58 -18.33
C SER A 8 -20.82 5.79 -18.20
N LEU A 9 -20.53 5.29 -17.00
CA LEU A 9 -19.35 4.51 -16.70
C LEU A 9 -19.77 3.10 -16.28
N ALA A 10 -19.14 2.08 -16.89
CA ALA A 10 -19.21 0.71 -16.41
C ALA A 10 -17.93 0.36 -15.66
N ILE A 11 -18.05 0.10 -14.37
CA ILE A 11 -16.90 -0.23 -13.51
C ILE A 11 -17.00 -1.69 -13.15
N LYS A 12 -16.00 -2.48 -13.57
CA LYS A 12 -15.88 -3.88 -13.17
C LYS A 12 -15.27 -3.93 -11.77
N LEU A 13 -15.98 -4.57 -10.85
CA LEU A 13 -15.51 -4.84 -9.50
C LEU A 13 -14.74 -6.17 -9.46
N ASP A 14 -13.95 -6.36 -8.40
CA ASP A 14 -13.27 -7.61 -8.14
C ASP A 14 -14.25 -8.74 -7.79
N ASN A 15 -13.83 -9.98 -8.06
CA ASN A 15 -14.63 -11.14 -7.74
C ASN A 15 -14.68 -11.34 -6.22
N THR A 16 -15.87 -11.69 -5.72
CA THR A 16 -16.05 -12.02 -4.31
C THR A 16 -17.03 -13.19 -4.17
N GLY A 17 -16.75 -14.08 -3.22
CA GLY A 17 -17.69 -15.13 -2.79
C GLY A 17 -18.37 -14.64 -1.51
N HIS A 18 -19.55 -14.03 -1.61
CA HIS A 18 -20.29 -13.51 -0.45
C HIS A 18 -21.77 -13.85 -0.52
N ARG A 19 -22.35 -14.19 0.61
CA ARG A 19 -23.79 -14.41 0.76
C ARG A 19 -24.42 -13.25 1.53
N PHE A 20 -25.28 -12.50 0.86
CA PHE A 20 -26.09 -11.48 1.50
C PHE A 20 -27.29 -12.10 2.18
N LEU A 21 -27.42 -11.90 3.49
CA LEU A 21 -28.54 -12.42 4.26
C LEU A 21 -29.75 -11.47 4.16
N PRO A 22 -30.98 -11.98 4.39
CA PRO A 22 -32.17 -11.13 4.45
C PRO A 22 -31.99 -9.98 5.45
N GLY A 23 -32.37 -8.77 5.04
CA GLY A 23 -32.24 -7.54 5.84
C GLY A 23 -30.90 -6.84 5.73
N GLN A 24 -29.87 -7.43 5.14
CA GLN A 24 -28.62 -6.74 4.83
C GLN A 24 -28.80 -5.75 3.67
N LYS A 25 -28.05 -4.67 3.71
CA LYS A 25 -28.02 -3.65 2.66
C LYS A 25 -26.66 -3.62 2.00
N ILE A 26 -26.67 -3.54 0.66
CA ILE A 26 -25.45 -3.32 -0.13
C ILE A 26 -25.21 -1.82 -0.22
N ARG A 27 -24.00 -1.38 0.14
CA ARG A 27 -23.60 0.02 0.00
C ARG A 27 -22.49 0.13 -1.04
N ILE A 28 -22.65 1.04 -1.97
CA ILE A 28 -21.61 1.46 -2.92
C ILE A 28 -21.12 2.83 -2.46
N ALA A 29 -19.81 2.98 -2.25
CA ALA A 29 -19.18 4.25 -1.96
C ALA A 29 -18.40 4.71 -3.21
N LEU A 30 -18.71 5.92 -3.68
CA LEU A 30 -17.99 6.58 -4.76
C LEU A 30 -17.19 7.73 -4.17
N SER A 31 -15.92 7.85 -4.52
CA SER A 31 -15.06 8.92 -4.03
C SER A 31 -14.18 9.43 -5.16
N THR A 32 -13.90 10.73 -5.13
CA THR A 32 -12.90 11.37 -6.00
C THR A 32 -11.51 11.40 -5.38
N ALA A 33 -11.37 10.94 -4.13
CA ALA A 33 -10.10 10.90 -3.40
C ALA A 33 -9.93 9.57 -2.68
N TYR A 34 -8.75 8.98 -2.79
CA TYR A 34 -8.39 7.74 -2.11
C TYR A 34 -6.91 7.75 -1.65
N TRP A 35 -6.50 8.92 -1.14
CA TRP A 35 -5.16 9.13 -0.58
C TRP A 35 -4.94 8.30 0.70
N PRO A 36 -3.77 7.67 0.88
CA PRO A 36 -2.59 7.66 0.02
C PRO A 36 -2.55 6.54 -1.04
N PHE A 37 -3.60 5.72 -1.20
CA PHE A 37 -3.60 4.60 -2.15
C PHE A 37 -3.65 5.06 -3.62
N VAL A 38 -4.32 6.18 -3.88
CA VAL A 38 -4.38 6.81 -5.19
C VAL A 38 -3.95 8.26 -5.04
N TRP A 39 -3.04 8.70 -5.92
CA TRP A 39 -2.60 10.09 -5.91
C TRP A 39 -3.77 11.02 -6.24
N PRO A 40 -3.94 12.15 -5.52
CA PRO A 40 -5.07 13.03 -5.73
C PRO A 40 -5.11 13.65 -7.13
N ALA A 41 -6.29 13.90 -7.64
CA ALA A 41 -6.48 14.67 -8.87
C ALA A 41 -6.10 16.15 -8.63
N VAL A 42 -5.46 16.77 -9.63
CA VAL A 42 -4.94 18.14 -9.56
C VAL A 42 -6.01 19.17 -9.15
N ASN A 43 -7.24 19.02 -9.65
CA ASN A 43 -8.29 20.04 -9.55
C ASN A 43 -9.34 19.77 -8.47
N ASN A 44 -9.12 18.82 -7.55
CA ASN A 44 -10.08 18.45 -6.51
C ASN A 44 -11.54 18.37 -7.03
N PRO A 45 -11.85 17.49 -7.99
CA PRO A 45 -13.11 17.50 -8.71
C PRO A 45 -14.29 17.10 -7.81
N THR A 46 -15.43 17.75 -8.01
CA THR A 46 -16.70 17.33 -7.43
C THR A 46 -17.41 16.37 -8.37
N LEU A 47 -17.81 15.20 -7.85
CA LEU A 47 -18.60 14.23 -8.59
C LEU A 47 -20.09 14.43 -8.30
N THR A 48 -20.87 14.65 -9.34
CA THR A 48 -22.34 14.71 -9.26
C THR A 48 -22.92 13.46 -9.90
N LEU A 49 -23.77 12.75 -9.17
CA LEU A 49 -24.49 11.61 -9.72
C LEU A 49 -25.72 12.12 -10.48
N ALA A 50 -25.96 11.58 -11.67
CA ALA A 50 -27.18 11.89 -12.43
C ALA A 50 -28.40 11.27 -11.71
N GLU A 51 -29.60 11.85 -11.98
CA GLU A 51 -30.87 11.38 -11.39
C GLU A 51 -31.24 9.94 -11.77
N LYS A 52 -30.68 9.41 -12.85
CA LYS A 52 -30.84 7.99 -13.21
C LYS A 52 -30.16 7.10 -12.19
N PRO A 53 -30.84 6.09 -11.65
CA PRO A 53 -30.27 5.23 -10.64
C PRO A 53 -29.03 4.51 -11.16
N ALA A 54 -27.97 4.49 -10.35
CA ALA A 54 -26.84 3.62 -10.60
C ALA A 54 -27.29 2.16 -10.51
N CYS A 55 -26.83 1.33 -11.44
CA CYS A 55 -27.15 -0.09 -11.46
C CYS A 55 -25.94 -0.91 -10.97
N LEU A 56 -26.18 -1.81 -10.03
CA LEU A 56 -25.22 -2.81 -9.61
C LEU A 56 -25.66 -4.16 -10.14
N SER A 57 -24.89 -4.74 -11.07
CA SER A 57 -25.11 -6.09 -11.58
C SER A 57 -24.24 -7.08 -10.80
N LEU A 58 -24.89 -8.00 -10.09
CA LEU A 58 -24.20 -9.06 -9.35
C LEU A 58 -24.54 -10.40 -9.98
N PRO A 59 -23.53 -11.22 -10.36
CA PRO A 59 -23.79 -12.59 -10.79
C PRO A 59 -24.28 -13.40 -9.57
N MET A 60 -25.45 -13.97 -9.70
CA MET A 60 -26.01 -14.84 -8.66
C MET A 60 -25.75 -16.29 -9.01
N LEU A 61 -25.36 -17.06 -8.03
CA LEU A 61 -25.27 -18.50 -8.13
C LEU A 61 -26.67 -19.09 -7.93
N VAL A 62 -27.30 -19.49 -9.04
CA VAL A 62 -28.72 -19.89 -9.04
C VAL A 62 -28.90 -21.37 -8.74
N ASN A 63 -27.95 -22.24 -9.10
CA ASN A 63 -27.94 -23.66 -8.75
C ASN A 63 -26.52 -24.07 -8.37
N LEU A 64 -26.30 -24.29 -7.08
CA LEU A 64 -25.22 -25.14 -6.64
C LEU A 64 -25.67 -26.59 -6.86
N GLU A 65 -25.38 -27.19 -8.03
CA GLU A 65 -25.02 -28.59 -7.96
C GLU A 65 -23.75 -28.61 -7.11
N GLU A 66 -23.91 -28.99 -5.86
CA GLU A 66 -22.78 -29.29 -4.99
C GLU A 66 -22.01 -30.45 -5.64
N LYS A 67 -21.16 -30.11 -6.59
CA LYS A 67 -20.04 -31.01 -6.89
C LYS A 67 -19.27 -31.04 -5.60
N ASP A 68 -19.40 -32.15 -4.90
CA ASP A 68 -18.62 -32.41 -3.68
C ASP A 68 -17.13 -32.44 -4.06
N VAL A 69 -16.58 -31.24 -4.27
CA VAL A 69 -15.15 -31.08 -4.53
C VAL A 69 -14.48 -31.26 -3.17
N GLN A 70 -14.03 -32.47 -2.93
CA GLN A 70 -13.17 -32.78 -1.79
C GLN A 70 -11.76 -32.28 -2.14
N PRO A 71 -11.37 -31.07 -1.66
CA PRO A 71 -10.00 -30.63 -1.86
C PRO A 71 -9.07 -31.58 -1.10
N ASN A 72 -7.94 -31.90 -1.71
CA ASN A 72 -6.92 -32.63 -1.01
C ASN A 72 -6.56 -31.85 0.27
N PRO A 73 -6.34 -32.55 1.41
CA PRO A 73 -5.93 -31.87 2.63
C PRO A 73 -4.68 -31.03 2.37
N PRO A 74 -4.59 -29.82 2.92
CA PRO A 74 -3.45 -28.96 2.71
C PRO A 74 -2.17 -29.64 3.22
N VAL A 75 -1.19 -29.78 2.33
CA VAL A 75 0.13 -30.31 2.67
C VAL A 75 1.06 -29.14 2.91
N ALA A 76 1.43 -28.90 4.15
CA ALA A 76 2.46 -27.95 4.48
C ALA A 76 3.85 -28.61 4.34
N PRO A 77 4.78 -28.02 3.57
CA PRO A 77 6.15 -28.48 3.59
C PRO A 77 6.73 -28.32 5.01
N PRO A 78 7.72 -29.14 5.42
CA PRO A 78 8.34 -28.98 6.73
C PRO A 78 8.90 -27.55 6.85
N MET A 79 8.51 -26.86 7.92
CA MET A 79 9.01 -25.52 8.17
C MET A 79 10.51 -25.54 8.38
N SER A 80 11.23 -24.67 7.71
CA SER A 80 12.65 -24.45 8.01
C SER A 80 12.80 -24.06 9.49
N ALA A 81 13.83 -24.61 10.17
CA ALA A 81 14.13 -24.22 11.53
C ALA A 81 14.50 -22.71 11.57
N ILE A 82 13.64 -21.91 12.18
CA ILE A 82 13.78 -20.46 12.28
C ILE A 82 13.70 -20.06 13.75
N THR A 83 14.64 -19.23 14.20
CA THR A 83 14.56 -18.58 15.51
C THR A 83 14.25 -17.10 15.34
N GLN A 84 13.22 -16.64 16.03
CA GLN A 84 12.87 -15.22 16.07
C GLN A 84 13.78 -14.51 17.09
N LYS A 85 14.69 -13.65 16.60
CA LYS A 85 15.62 -12.85 17.42
C LYS A 85 14.98 -11.55 17.92
N ARG A 86 14.10 -10.95 17.14
CA ARG A 86 13.28 -9.79 17.49
C ARG A 86 11.87 -9.98 16.96
N LYS A 87 10.87 -9.71 17.78
CA LYS A 87 9.46 -9.80 17.39
C LYS A 87 9.11 -8.72 16.38
N PRO A 88 8.23 -9.00 15.39
CA PRO A 88 7.69 -7.98 14.53
C PRO A 88 6.85 -6.99 15.34
N ASN A 89 6.78 -5.75 14.87
CA ASN A 89 5.96 -4.70 15.45
C ASN A 89 5.51 -3.74 14.38
N SER A 90 4.21 -3.45 14.33
CA SER A 90 3.63 -2.50 13.39
C SER A 90 2.89 -1.42 14.17
N ASN A 91 3.04 -0.18 13.73
CA ASN A 91 2.30 0.96 14.25
C ASN A 91 1.77 1.81 13.10
N ARG A 92 0.56 2.37 13.29
CA ARG A 92 -0.08 3.27 12.33
C ARG A 92 -0.70 4.44 13.07
N ASP A 93 -0.20 5.63 12.84
CA ASP A 93 -0.67 6.86 13.47
C ASP A 93 -1.22 7.81 12.41
N VAL A 94 -2.40 8.38 12.68
CA VAL A 94 -3.00 9.46 11.91
C VAL A 94 -3.05 10.70 12.77
N GLU A 95 -2.40 11.75 12.32
CA GLU A 95 -2.31 13.03 13.01
C GLU A 95 -2.96 14.12 12.15
N TYR A 96 -3.79 14.94 12.77
CA TYR A 96 -4.34 16.13 12.13
C TYR A 96 -3.69 17.36 12.76
N ASP A 97 -2.97 18.11 11.95
CA ASP A 97 -2.35 19.37 12.33
C ASP A 97 -3.32 20.52 12.02
N PHE A 98 -3.98 21.02 13.07
CA PHE A 98 -4.98 22.09 12.94
C PHE A 98 -4.38 23.45 12.55
N ASN A 99 -3.12 23.70 12.87
CA ASN A 99 -2.45 24.96 12.55
C ASN A 99 -2.10 25.03 11.06
N GLU A 100 -1.59 23.94 10.52
CA GLU A 100 -1.21 23.83 9.11
C GLU A 100 -2.32 23.27 8.23
N ASN A 101 -3.45 22.87 8.82
CA ASN A 101 -4.57 22.21 8.17
C ASN A 101 -4.15 21.00 7.34
N LYS A 102 -3.28 20.16 7.93
CA LYS A 102 -2.68 18.99 7.30
C LYS A 102 -3.11 17.69 7.97
N VAL A 103 -3.26 16.66 7.17
CA VAL A 103 -3.36 15.27 7.63
C VAL A 103 -2.02 14.59 7.38
N LYS A 104 -1.49 13.92 8.40
CA LYS A 104 -0.26 13.15 8.38
C LYS A 104 -0.57 11.71 8.74
N LEU A 105 -0.12 10.77 7.92
CA LEU A 105 -0.19 9.33 8.20
C LEU A 105 1.23 8.81 8.33
N LYS A 106 1.53 8.18 9.46
CA LYS A 106 2.82 7.56 9.77
C LYS A 106 2.61 6.07 9.96
N ILE A 107 3.32 5.26 9.21
CA ILE A 107 3.30 3.81 9.34
C ILE A 107 4.72 3.33 9.59
N LYS A 108 4.88 2.50 10.61
CA LYS A 108 6.13 1.79 10.88
C LYS A 108 5.83 0.30 10.91
N ASP A 109 6.49 -0.45 10.02
CA ASP A 109 6.46 -1.90 10.01
C ASP A 109 7.86 -2.43 10.27
N ASP A 110 8.09 -2.95 11.47
CA ASP A 110 9.27 -3.75 11.79
C ASP A 110 8.89 -5.22 11.60
N LEU A 111 9.43 -5.86 10.57
CA LEU A 111 9.16 -7.27 10.28
C LEU A 111 9.89 -8.23 11.23
N GLY A 112 10.59 -7.68 12.22
CA GLY A 112 11.35 -8.45 13.19
C GLY A 112 12.76 -8.82 12.70
N LYS A 113 13.38 -9.76 13.42
CA LYS A 113 14.70 -10.29 13.08
C LYS A 113 14.67 -11.80 13.21
N LEU A 114 14.98 -12.52 12.13
CA LEU A 114 14.86 -13.97 12.03
C LEU A 114 16.22 -14.60 11.75
N LEU A 115 16.53 -15.70 12.44
CA LEU A 115 17.68 -16.55 12.14
C LEU A 115 17.18 -17.81 11.42
N TYR A 116 17.65 -18.03 10.21
CA TYR A 116 17.46 -19.23 9.41
C TYR A 116 18.62 -20.21 9.68
N HIS A 117 18.37 -21.24 10.47
CA HIS A 117 19.42 -22.17 10.91
C HIS A 117 20.12 -22.89 9.77
N LYS A 118 19.38 -23.31 8.74
CA LYS A 118 19.94 -24.01 7.57
C LYS A 118 21.10 -23.26 6.91
N HIS A 119 21.06 -21.93 6.96
CA HIS A 119 22.01 -21.05 6.27
C HIS A 119 22.83 -20.20 7.23
N ASN A 120 22.60 -20.34 8.53
CA ASN A 120 23.13 -19.45 9.59
C ASN A 120 22.92 -17.97 9.23
N LEU A 121 21.79 -17.66 8.54
CA LEU A 121 21.48 -16.34 8.02
C LEU A 121 20.51 -15.63 8.93
N VAL A 122 20.87 -14.42 9.35
CA VAL A 122 19.98 -13.51 10.06
C VAL A 122 19.46 -12.48 9.10
N THR A 123 18.13 -12.26 9.10
CA THR A 123 17.49 -11.25 8.27
C THR A 123 16.67 -10.29 9.13
N SER A 124 16.62 -9.03 8.74
CA SER A 124 15.75 -8.01 9.35
C SER A 124 15.30 -7.01 8.29
N ALA A 125 14.05 -6.55 8.40
CA ALA A 125 13.55 -5.48 7.58
C ALA A 125 12.66 -4.54 8.41
N ILE A 126 12.85 -3.23 8.21
CA ILE A 126 12.06 -2.18 8.83
C ILE A 126 11.63 -1.20 7.74
N LYS A 127 10.34 -0.90 7.69
CA LYS A 127 9.75 0.08 6.79
C LYS A 127 9.20 1.25 7.60
N HIS A 128 9.41 2.47 7.09
CA HIS A 128 8.71 3.66 7.53
C HIS A 128 8.03 4.30 6.32
N GLU A 129 6.76 4.60 6.47
CA GLU A 129 5.98 5.35 5.49
C GLU A 129 5.48 6.63 6.17
N TYR A 130 5.62 7.72 5.46
CA TYR A 130 5.10 9.02 5.85
C TYR A 130 4.34 9.61 4.69
N TYR A 131 3.11 9.98 4.94
CA TYR A 131 2.23 10.62 3.96
C TYR A 131 1.68 11.88 4.57
N GLU A 132 1.65 12.96 3.81
CA GLU A 132 0.97 14.18 4.22
C GLU A 132 0.22 14.83 3.06
N ILE A 133 -0.85 15.51 3.41
CA ILE A 133 -1.65 16.32 2.50
C ILE A 133 -2.33 17.43 3.28
N SER A 134 -2.36 18.64 2.71
CA SER A 134 -3.15 19.74 3.23
C SER A 134 -4.60 19.65 2.73
N ASN A 135 -5.54 19.99 3.58
CA ASN A 135 -6.94 19.96 3.23
C ASN A 135 -7.22 20.88 2.02
N ASN A 136 -8.02 20.42 1.08
CA ASN A 136 -8.36 21.11 -0.17
C ASN A 136 -7.17 21.54 -1.06
N ALA A 137 -5.98 21.03 -0.81
CA ALA A 137 -4.76 21.32 -1.58
C ALA A 137 -4.13 20.03 -2.12
N PRO A 138 -4.69 19.39 -3.16
CA PRO A 138 -4.22 18.09 -3.67
C PRO A 138 -2.75 18.09 -4.10
N LEU A 139 -2.25 19.22 -4.61
CA LEU A 139 -0.83 19.35 -5.00
C LEU A 139 0.15 19.43 -3.81
N SER A 140 -0.35 19.55 -2.58
CA SER A 140 0.47 19.47 -1.38
C SER A 140 0.79 18.04 -0.97
N SER A 141 0.26 17.04 -1.70
CA SER A 141 0.48 15.63 -1.40
C SER A 141 1.95 15.26 -1.45
N MET A 142 2.42 14.60 -0.41
CA MET A 142 3.76 14.04 -0.33
C MET A 142 3.70 12.61 0.23
N ALA A 143 4.47 11.72 -0.36
CA ALA A 143 4.74 10.40 0.14
C ALA A 143 6.24 10.22 0.34
N GLN A 144 6.65 9.77 1.51
CA GLN A 144 8.02 9.41 1.81
C GLN A 144 8.06 7.99 2.37
N ILE A 145 8.83 7.12 1.73
CA ILE A 145 8.96 5.73 2.13
C ILE A 145 10.43 5.41 2.31
N SER A 146 10.77 4.79 3.43
CA SER A 146 12.11 4.26 3.64
C SER A 146 12.07 2.81 4.07
N TRP A 147 13.04 2.04 3.58
CA TRP A 147 13.29 0.67 4.00
C TRP A 147 14.71 0.53 4.50
N SER A 148 14.88 -0.28 5.52
CA SER A 148 16.17 -0.78 5.97
C SER A 148 16.13 -2.30 5.96
N PHE A 149 16.95 -2.91 5.10
CA PHE A 149 17.16 -4.36 5.05
C PHE A 149 18.52 -4.68 5.64
N GLU A 150 18.59 -5.69 6.50
CA GLU A 150 19.82 -6.16 7.10
C GLU A 150 19.92 -7.67 6.94
N TYR A 151 21.08 -8.13 6.47
CA TYR A 151 21.44 -9.54 6.36
C TYR A 151 22.78 -9.75 7.03
N SER A 152 22.88 -10.77 7.86
CA SER A 152 24.16 -11.11 8.48
C SER A 152 24.34 -12.61 8.64
N ARG A 153 25.59 -13.06 8.52
CA ARG A 153 26.03 -14.42 8.73
C ARG A 153 27.48 -14.42 9.18
N ASP A 154 27.77 -15.06 10.30
CA ASP A 154 29.09 -15.07 10.91
C ASP A 154 29.67 -13.65 11.05
N ASN A 155 30.79 -13.35 10.42
CA ASN A 155 31.45 -12.04 10.45
C ASN A 155 31.00 -11.13 9.28
N TRP A 156 30.09 -11.59 8.44
CA TRP A 156 29.59 -10.82 7.31
C TRP A 156 28.24 -10.16 7.64
N MET A 157 28.12 -8.89 7.31
CA MET A 157 26.90 -8.13 7.45
C MET A 157 26.73 -7.14 6.31
N THR A 158 25.55 -7.10 5.75
CA THR A 158 25.12 -6.04 4.81
C THR A 158 23.90 -5.33 5.33
N ARG A 159 23.80 -4.05 5.01
CA ARG A 159 22.63 -3.23 5.25
C ARG A 159 22.35 -2.35 4.05
N THR A 160 21.12 -2.38 3.56
CA THR A 160 20.64 -1.49 2.50
C THR A 160 19.58 -0.59 3.07
N ILE A 161 19.73 0.72 2.87
CA ILE A 161 18.73 1.73 3.22
C ILE A 161 18.25 2.36 1.92
N THR A 162 16.95 2.32 1.68
CA THR A 162 16.30 3.04 0.58
C THR A 162 15.44 4.15 1.13
N GLU A 163 15.46 5.30 0.47
CA GLU A 163 14.60 6.44 0.77
C GLU A 163 13.99 6.91 -0.54
N THR A 164 12.67 7.05 -0.57
CA THR A 164 11.94 7.51 -1.74
C THR A 164 10.98 8.60 -1.32
N ILE A 165 10.99 9.72 -2.05
CA ILE A 165 10.05 10.82 -1.85
C ILE A 165 9.33 11.05 -3.19
N MET A 166 8.01 11.16 -3.13
CA MET A 166 7.17 11.50 -4.26
C MET A 166 6.35 12.75 -3.93
N THR A 167 6.35 13.68 -4.87
CA THR A 167 5.54 14.90 -4.87
C THR A 167 4.98 15.13 -6.27
N SER A 168 4.08 16.09 -6.45
CA SER A 168 3.56 16.45 -7.77
C SER A 168 3.32 17.95 -7.89
N ASP A 169 3.28 18.41 -9.13
CA ASP A 169 2.70 19.67 -9.54
C ASP A 169 1.51 19.41 -10.50
N GLU A 170 1.04 20.43 -11.20
CA GLU A 170 -0.08 20.33 -12.14
C GLU A 170 0.20 19.42 -13.34
N LYS A 171 1.48 19.20 -13.69
CA LYS A 171 1.90 18.52 -14.93
C LYS A 171 2.69 17.26 -14.69
N TYR A 172 3.43 17.18 -13.58
CA TYR A 172 4.44 16.15 -13.37
C TYR A 172 4.39 15.56 -11.96
N TYR A 173 4.78 14.30 -11.90
CA TYR A 173 5.18 13.65 -10.66
C TYR A 173 6.71 13.73 -10.52
N TYR A 174 7.19 14.05 -9.33
CA TYR A 174 8.59 14.09 -9.00
C TYR A 174 8.92 12.94 -8.06
N LEU A 175 9.73 12.02 -8.53
CA LEU A 175 10.21 10.90 -7.75
C LEU A 175 11.70 11.08 -7.49
N LYS A 176 12.07 11.18 -6.21
CA LYS A 176 13.45 11.20 -5.77
C LYS A 176 13.71 9.93 -4.95
N ALA A 177 14.69 9.14 -5.39
CA ALA A 177 15.06 7.91 -4.71
C ALA A 177 16.55 7.93 -4.37
N LYS A 178 16.89 7.41 -3.19
CA LYS A 178 18.25 7.25 -2.71
C LYS A 178 18.44 5.85 -2.16
N VAL A 179 19.53 5.21 -2.53
CA VAL A 179 19.94 3.91 -2.01
C VAL A 179 21.32 4.06 -1.37
N ARG A 180 21.45 3.58 -0.13
CA ARG A 180 22.73 3.44 0.55
C ARG A 180 22.93 1.98 0.90
N ALA A 181 23.99 1.39 0.40
CA ALA A 181 24.38 0.03 0.72
C ALA A 181 25.66 0.03 1.57
N TYR A 182 25.68 -0.85 2.56
CA TYR A 182 26.79 -1.00 3.50
C TYR A 182 27.17 -2.47 3.50
N GLU A 183 28.46 -2.74 3.41
CA GLU A 183 29.03 -4.04 3.69
C GLU A 183 30.09 -3.85 4.76
N LEU A 184 29.88 -4.48 5.93
CA LEU A 184 30.67 -4.23 7.15
C LEU A 184 30.66 -2.73 7.51
N SER A 185 31.70 -1.98 7.15
CA SER A 185 31.81 -0.52 7.35
C SER A 185 31.92 0.28 6.06
N LEU A 186 31.92 -0.35 4.89
CA LEU A 186 32.02 0.33 3.59
C LEU A 186 30.65 0.83 3.13
N ILE A 187 30.61 2.03 2.55
CA ILE A 187 29.38 2.65 2.04
C ILE A 187 29.45 2.74 0.53
N HIS A 188 28.42 2.18 -0.15
CA HIS A 188 28.16 2.36 -1.56
C HIS A 188 26.89 3.20 -1.73
N ILE A 189 26.96 4.35 -2.39
CA ILE A 189 25.82 5.26 -2.60
C ILE A 189 25.43 5.29 -4.07
N SER A 190 24.12 5.16 -4.36
CA SER A 190 23.55 5.43 -5.67
C SER A 190 22.33 6.34 -5.52
N GLU A 191 22.29 7.44 -6.27
CA GLU A 191 21.23 8.45 -6.23
C GLU A 191 20.66 8.74 -7.63
N PRO A 192 19.74 7.95 -8.19
CA PRO A 192 19.00 8.35 -9.35
C PRO A 192 17.83 9.26 -8.96
N THR A 193 17.73 10.43 -9.60
CA THR A 193 16.53 11.27 -9.57
C THR A 193 15.83 11.14 -10.91
N ARG A 194 14.53 10.82 -10.92
CA ARG A 194 13.73 10.74 -12.15
C ARG A 194 12.52 11.66 -12.06
N ARG A 195 12.23 12.33 -13.17
CA ARG A 195 10.98 13.04 -13.43
C ARG A 195 10.09 12.09 -14.23
N LEU A 196 8.88 11.86 -13.75
CA LEU A 196 7.87 11.05 -14.44
C LEU A 196 6.83 12.00 -15.06
N VAL A 197 6.42 11.71 -16.27
CA VAL A 197 5.42 12.48 -17.04
C VAL A 197 4.05 11.84 -16.87
#